data_483e183ecca17a52e9d156304665d407
#
_entry.id   483e183ecca17a52e9d156304665d407
#
_cell.length_a   1.000
_cell.length_b   1.000
_cell.length_c   1.000
_cell.angle_alpha   90.00
_cell.angle_beta   90.00
_cell.angle_gamma   90.00
#
_symmetry.space_group_name_H-M   'P 1'
#
loop_
_entity.id
_entity.type
_entity.pdbx_description
1 polymer ?
#
loop_
_entity_poly.entity_id
_entity_poly.type
_entity_poly.pdbx_seq_one_letter_code
_entity_poly.pdbx_strand_id
1 'polypeptide(L)'
;MIDVRFRAIDEETPGPLLQRQLEHTWPAYRAWYLREGEAARPSYVQCRRMLREHLPELLPTWERLVELAGGGDLEARFLSLYNPPAFIAGCTQALWLHRGPALVRNYDYAPRQFDGLILRSAFNGTATVVMSDCIWGVLDGINETGLAVSLAYGGRQPVGSGFAITVVLRYILEFCGEVAEAVAVLRRVPIHVGYNVALLDRRGRHATVFVAPDRPARVEPWLVSANRQAADARPDDPSVQDSALREAVVQARLSDPGSGLGELVETFLTEPVWRDPNRHGWGTLYTACYLPAERALRLRWRDGEWVQGIGGFQTGERIVSFRADQPHAPRAQFQ
;
A
#
# COMPACT_ATOMS: atom_id res chain seq x y z
N MET A 1 4.83 0.10 -25.05
CA MET A 1 3.47 0.06 -24.47
C MET A 1 3.43 -1.05 -23.44
N ILE A 2 2.99 -0.75 -22.25
CA ILE A 2 2.84 -1.71 -21.12
C ILE A 2 1.39 -1.68 -20.71
N ASP A 3 0.74 -2.84 -20.66
CA ASP A 3 -0.62 -3.00 -20.18
C ASP A 3 -0.61 -3.58 -18.77
N VAL A 4 -1.33 -2.92 -17.87
CA VAL A 4 -1.50 -3.34 -16.48
C VAL A 4 -2.97 -3.61 -16.23
N ARG A 5 -3.27 -4.81 -15.71
CA ARG A 5 -4.63 -5.21 -15.36
C ARG A 5 -4.93 -4.84 -13.92
N PHE A 6 -6.03 -4.15 -13.72
CA PHE A 6 -6.63 -3.90 -12.41
C PHE A 6 -7.93 -4.69 -12.31
N ARG A 7 -8.12 -5.36 -11.18
CA ARG A 7 -9.30 -6.18 -10.91
C ARG A 7 -9.90 -5.83 -9.56
N ALA A 8 -11.16 -5.44 -9.55
CA ALA A 8 -11.93 -5.14 -8.35
C ALA A 8 -12.81 -6.33 -7.99
N ILE A 9 -12.61 -6.88 -6.81
CA ILE A 9 -13.40 -7.97 -6.24
C ILE A 9 -14.01 -7.56 -4.91
N ASP A 10 -15.22 -8.06 -4.65
CA ASP A 10 -15.94 -7.89 -3.39
C ASP A 10 -16.09 -9.26 -2.73
N GLU A 11 -15.41 -9.46 -1.61
CA GLU A 11 -15.45 -10.71 -0.87
C GLU A 11 -15.37 -10.41 0.62
N GLU A 12 -16.54 -10.46 1.27
CA GLU A 12 -16.71 -10.06 2.67
C GLU A 12 -15.83 -10.86 3.63
N THR A 13 -15.72 -12.16 3.42
CA THR A 13 -14.84 -13.09 4.15
C THR A 13 -13.97 -13.87 3.18
N PRO A 14 -12.78 -14.37 3.56
CA PRO A 14 -11.93 -15.13 2.66
C PRO A 14 -12.66 -16.33 2.05
N GLY A 15 -12.78 -16.35 0.72
CA GLY A 15 -13.61 -17.30 -0.01
C GLY A 15 -13.12 -17.57 -1.45
N PRO A 16 -14.03 -17.97 -2.36
CA PRO A 16 -13.66 -18.47 -3.68
C PRO A 16 -12.94 -17.47 -4.60
N LEU A 17 -13.16 -16.14 -4.42
CA LEU A 17 -12.47 -15.14 -5.25
C LEU A 17 -10.99 -15.05 -4.88
N LEU A 18 -10.69 -14.99 -3.58
CA LEU A 18 -9.31 -15.03 -3.10
C LEU A 18 -8.63 -16.37 -3.36
N GLN A 19 -9.37 -17.48 -3.28
CA GLN A 19 -8.85 -18.79 -3.65
C GLN A 19 -8.37 -18.81 -5.10
N ARG A 20 -9.18 -18.35 -6.05
CA ARG A 20 -8.79 -18.23 -7.46
C ARG A 20 -7.61 -17.30 -7.67
N GLN A 21 -7.57 -16.18 -6.92
CA GLN A 21 -6.42 -15.27 -6.96
C GLN A 21 -5.15 -15.99 -6.52
N LEU A 22 -5.20 -16.69 -5.39
CA LEU A 22 -4.09 -17.47 -4.86
C LEU A 22 -3.63 -18.54 -5.87
N GLU A 23 -4.53 -19.36 -6.37
CA GLU A 23 -4.21 -20.40 -7.37
C GLU A 23 -3.50 -19.82 -8.60
N HIS A 24 -3.96 -18.65 -9.07
CA HIS A 24 -3.35 -17.98 -10.22
C HIS A 24 -1.97 -17.41 -9.93
N THR A 25 -1.75 -16.81 -8.77
CA THR A 25 -0.52 -16.08 -8.46
C THR A 25 0.50 -16.92 -7.68
N TRP A 26 0.08 -18.03 -7.06
CA TRP A 26 0.94 -18.87 -6.23
C TRP A 26 2.23 -19.33 -6.89
N PRO A 27 2.26 -19.78 -8.16
CA PRO A 27 3.53 -20.17 -8.79
C PRO A 27 4.58 -19.05 -8.76
N ALA A 28 4.18 -17.81 -9.01
CA ALA A 28 5.06 -16.64 -8.98
C ALA A 28 5.49 -16.28 -7.55
N TYR A 29 4.52 -16.27 -6.62
CA TYR A 29 4.80 -16.01 -5.20
C TYR A 29 5.67 -17.09 -4.57
N ARG A 30 5.47 -18.35 -4.92
CA ARG A 30 6.32 -19.46 -4.45
C ARG A 30 7.76 -19.29 -4.92
N ALA A 31 7.97 -18.96 -6.19
CA ALA A 31 9.30 -18.71 -6.74
C ALA A 31 9.97 -17.50 -6.05
N TRP A 32 9.23 -16.40 -5.84
CA TRP A 32 9.73 -15.25 -5.11
C TRP A 32 10.03 -15.56 -3.64
N TYR A 33 9.13 -16.27 -2.96
CA TYR A 33 9.25 -16.59 -1.53
C TYR A 33 10.46 -17.47 -1.26
N LEU A 34 10.78 -18.37 -2.18
CA LEU A 34 11.92 -19.32 -2.08
C LEU A 34 13.20 -18.83 -2.76
N ARG A 35 13.27 -17.60 -3.26
CA ARG A 35 14.43 -17.11 -4.01
C ARG A 35 15.76 -17.13 -3.23
N GLU A 36 15.71 -17.10 -1.89
CA GLU A 36 16.87 -17.19 -0.98
C GLU A 36 17.01 -18.59 -0.38
N GLY A 37 16.25 -19.56 -0.88
CA GLY A 37 16.16 -20.92 -0.35
C GLY A 37 15.13 -21.07 0.77
N GLU A 38 14.64 -22.29 0.95
CA GLU A 38 13.62 -22.58 1.96
C GLU A 38 14.14 -22.40 3.39
N ALA A 39 15.40 -22.71 3.63
CA ALA A 39 16.05 -22.56 4.93
C ALA A 39 16.13 -21.09 5.41
N ALA A 40 16.01 -20.11 4.48
CA ALA A 40 15.94 -18.70 4.83
C ALA A 40 14.55 -18.28 5.31
N ARG A 41 13.55 -19.13 5.20
CA ARG A 41 12.16 -18.83 5.60
C ARG A 41 11.86 -19.35 6.99
N PRO A 42 10.99 -18.63 7.77
CA PRO A 42 10.57 -19.09 9.09
C PRO A 42 9.76 -20.37 8.98
N SER A 43 9.78 -21.21 10.03
CA SER A 43 8.93 -22.40 10.09
C SER A 43 7.45 -22.03 10.34
N TYR A 44 6.54 -22.94 10.02
CA TYR A 44 5.10 -22.79 10.33
C TYR A 44 4.85 -22.45 11.80
N VAL A 45 5.50 -23.19 12.72
CA VAL A 45 5.37 -22.99 14.17
C VAL A 45 5.80 -21.57 14.57
N GLN A 46 6.86 -21.07 13.97
CA GLN A 46 7.36 -19.72 14.21
C GLN A 46 6.37 -18.67 13.66
N CYS A 47 5.90 -18.84 12.43
CA CYS A 47 4.91 -17.93 11.83
C CYS A 47 3.64 -17.84 12.69
N ARG A 48 3.07 -18.99 13.07
CA ARG A 48 1.85 -19.06 13.90
C ARG A 48 2.05 -18.46 15.29
N ARG A 49 3.22 -18.68 15.90
CA ARG A 49 3.58 -18.08 17.19
C ARG A 49 3.62 -16.56 17.09
N MET A 50 4.29 -16.01 16.07
CA MET A 50 4.43 -14.56 15.89
C MET A 50 3.09 -13.90 15.59
N LEU A 51 2.23 -14.51 14.76
CA LEU A 51 0.85 -14.03 14.56
C LEU A 51 0.10 -13.99 15.90
N ARG A 52 0.15 -15.07 16.71
CA ARG A 52 -0.52 -15.12 18.01
C ARG A 52 -0.02 -14.06 18.98
N GLU A 53 1.27 -13.75 18.95
CA GLU A 53 1.90 -12.80 19.86
C GLU A 53 1.60 -11.35 19.48
N HIS A 54 1.60 -11.02 18.18
CA HIS A 54 1.57 -9.63 17.72
C HIS A 54 0.28 -9.22 17.01
N LEU A 55 -0.40 -10.14 16.35
CA LEU A 55 -1.60 -9.91 15.53
C LEU A 55 -2.65 -11.03 15.77
N PRO A 56 -2.99 -11.35 17.04
CA PRO A 56 -3.80 -12.52 17.37
C PRO A 56 -5.19 -12.52 16.73
N GLU A 57 -5.77 -11.34 16.50
CA GLU A 57 -7.09 -11.19 15.89
C GLU A 57 -7.11 -11.60 14.41
N LEU A 58 -5.95 -11.60 13.72
CA LEU A 58 -5.83 -12.09 12.35
C LEU A 58 -5.70 -13.61 12.23
N LEU A 59 -5.49 -14.34 13.33
CA LEU A 59 -5.33 -15.80 13.28
C LEU A 59 -6.47 -16.52 12.57
N PRO A 60 -7.76 -16.26 12.86
CA PRO A 60 -8.85 -16.92 12.17
C PRO A 60 -8.87 -16.67 10.67
N THR A 61 -8.59 -15.42 10.26
CA THR A 61 -8.49 -15.04 8.85
C THR A 61 -7.33 -15.77 8.16
N TRP A 62 -6.15 -15.80 8.79
CA TRP A 62 -4.99 -16.52 8.29
C TRP A 62 -5.26 -18.03 8.18
N GLU A 63 -5.83 -18.68 9.20
CA GLU A 63 -6.19 -20.09 9.19
C GLU A 63 -7.16 -20.40 8.04
N ARG A 64 -8.16 -19.53 7.82
CA ARG A 64 -9.08 -19.66 6.69
C ARG A 64 -8.39 -19.52 5.32
N LEU A 65 -7.48 -18.58 5.16
CA LEU A 65 -6.69 -18.42 3.93
C LEU A 65 -5.79 -19.64 3.67
N VAL A 66 -5.20 -20.22 4.72
CA VAL A 66 -4.41 -21.46 4.62
C VAL A 66 -5.27 -22.62 4.14
N GLU A 67 -6.51 -22.78 4.66
CA GLU A 67 -7.46 -23.80 4.19
C GLU A 67 -7.77 -23.61 2.69
N LEU A 68 -8.05 -22.38 2.25
CA LEU A 68 -8.31 -22.06 0.84
C LEU A 68 -7.09 -22.33 -0.05
N ALA A 69 -5.89 -22.24 0.50
CA ALA A 69 -4.63 -22.56 -0.17
C ALA A 69 -4.35 -24.08 -0.22
N GLY A 70 -5.23 -24.93 0.30
CA GLY A 70 -5.05 -26.38 0.36
C GLY A 70 -4.33 -26.90 1.62
N GLY A 71 -4.09 -26.05 2.63
CA GLY A 71 -3.54 -26.46 3.93
C GLY A 71 -2.03 -26.75 3.93
N GLY A 72 -1.29 -26.35 2.89
CA GLY A 72 0.14 -26.64 2.78
C GLY A 72 1.01 -25.83 3.76
N ASP A 73 2.12 -26.44 4.21
CA ASP A 73 3.07 -25.77 5.13
C ASP A 73 3.67 -24.52 4.51
N LEU A 74 4.08 -24.58 3.25
CA LEU A 74 4.71 -23.46 2.57
C LEU A 74 3.75 -22.32 2.32
N GLU A 75 2.50 -22.62 1.93
CA GLU A 75 1.40 -21.67 1.77
C GLU A 75 1.10 -20.95 3.09
N ALA A 76 1.01 -21.70 4.18
CA ALA A 76 0.77 -21.14 5.50
C ALA A 76 1.88 -20.18 5.94
N ARG A 77 3.14 -20.56 5.69
CA ARG A 77 4.31 -19.73 5.99
C ARG A 77 4.32 -18.46 5.16
N PHE A 78 4.05 -18.54 3.86
CA PHE A 78 3.92 -17.38 2.97
C PHE A 78 2.77 -16.46 3.41
N LEU A 79 1.57 -17.01 3.62
CA LEU A 79 0.38 -16.23 4.00
C LEU A 79 0.50 -15.57 5.38
N SER A 80 1.42 -16.00 6.24
CA SER A 80 1.70 -15.31 7.49
C SER A 80 2.30 -13.92 7.31
N LEU A 81 2.93 -13.66 6.16
CA LEU A 81 3.70 -12.46 5.83
C LEU A 81 4.75 -12.11 6.91
N TYR A 82 5.21 -13.11 7.66
CA TYR A 82 6.31 -13.00 8.61
C TYR A 82 7.64 -13.38 7.96
N ASN A 83 8.63 -12.51 8.03
CA ASN A 83 9.95 -12.64 7.41
C ASN A 83 9.92 -13.10 5.93
N PRO A 84 9.13 -12.46 5.06
CA PRO A 84 9.20 -12.75 3.63
C PRO A 84 10.54 -12.25 3.05
N PRO A 85 10.87 -12.56 1.80
CA PRO A 85 11.94 -11.84 1.12
C PRO A 85 11.67 -10.33 1.13
N ALA A 86 12.71 -9.52 1.32
CA ALA A 86 12.56 -8.08 1.27
C ALA A 86 12.06 -7.64 -0.12
N PHE A 87 11.01 -6.82 -0.16
CA PHE A 87 10.56 -6.20 -1.39
C PHE A 87 10.62 -4.68 -1.29
N ILE A 88 10.92 -4.01 -2.38
CA ILE A 88 11.14 -2.57 -2.45
C ILE A 88 10.25 -2.01 -3.54
N ALA A 89 9.44 -1.03 -3.20
CA ALA A 89 8.60 -0.28 -4.14
C ALA A 89 8.92 1.22 -4.00
N GLY A 90 8.95 1.93 -5.12
CA GLY A 90 8.98 3.40 -5.12
C GLY A 90 7.60 3.94 -4.77
N CYS A 91 7.54 5.05 -4.07
CA CYS A 91 6.27 5.72 -3.76
C CYS A 91 6.48 7.20 -3.48
N THR A 92 5.41 7.97 -3.63
CA THR A 92 5.28 9.32 -3.09
C THR A 92 3.91 9.42 -2.46
N GLN A 93 3.78 10.05 -1.30
CA GLN A 93 2.50 10.20 -0.61
C GLN A 93 2.37 11.58 0.02
N ALA A 94 1.15 12.10 0.05
CA ALA A 94 0.82 13.40 0.60
C ALA A 94 -0.50 13.37 1.37
N LEU A 95 -0.57 14.17 2.44
CA LEU A 95 -1.73 14.37 3.29
C LEU A 95 -2.27 15.78 3.03
N TRP A 96 -3.43 15.86 2.40
CA TRP A 96 -4.17 17.09 2.16
C TRP A 96 -5.11 17.33 3.33
N LEU A 97 -5.03 18.51 3.97
CA LEU A 97 -5.82 18.84 5.16
C LEU A 97 -6.81 19.98 4.96
N HIS A 98 -6.82 20.62 3.79
CA HIS A 98 -7.70 21.76 3.49
C HIS A 98 -9.02 21.27 2.89
N ARG A 99 -10.15 21.86 3.34
CA ARG A 99 -11.49 21.66 2.76
C ARG A 99 -11.85 20.19 2.45
N GLY A 100 -11.67 19.32 3.43
CA GLY A 100 -11.86 17.88 3.30
C GLY A 100 -10.52 17.15 3.24
N PRO A 101 -10.20 16.33 4.27
CA PRO A 101 -8.94 15.61 4.31
C PRO A 101 -8.86 14.57 3.20
N ALA A 102 -7.70 14.45 2.56
CA ALA A 102 -7.41 13.43 1.56
C ALA A 102 -5.97 12.89 1.69
N LEU A 103 -5.79 11.60 1.41
CA LEU A 103 -4.48 10.98 1.28
C LEU A 103 -4.25 10.66 -0.20
N VAL A 104 -3.20 11.24 -0.78
CA VAL A 104 -2.84 11.03 -2.19
C VAL A 104 -1.51 10.29 -2.25
N ARG A 105 -1.43 9.25 -3.10
CA ARG A 105 -0.20 8.49 -3.25
C ARG A 105 0.02 7.99 -4.68
N ASN A 106 1.29 7.91 -5.10
CA ASN A 106 1.75 7.13 -6.24
C ASN A 106 2.36 5.81 -5.76
N TYR A 107 1.99 4.72 -6.43
CA TYR A 107 2.66 3.43 -6.31
C TYR A 107 3.55 3.20 -7.52
N ASP A 108 4.87 3.21 -7.29
CA ASP A 108 5.86 2.98 -8.33
C ASP A 108 6.44 1.58 -8.15
N TYR A 109 6.19 0.71 -9.14
CA TYR A 109 6.63 -0.69 -9.10
C TYR A 109 6.82 -1.27 -10.49
N ALA A 110 7.32 -2.51 -10.55
CA ALA A 110 7.44 -3.26 -11.80
C ALA A 110 6.07 -3.82 -12.22
N PRO A 111 5.56 -3.48 -13.41
CA PRO A 111 4.22 -3.91 -13.86
C PRO A 111 4.00 -5.42 -13.82
N ARG A 112 5.05 -6.21 -14.08
CA ARG A 112 4.99 -7.68 -14.11
C ARG A 112 4.91 -8.36 -12.73
N GLN A 113 5.15 -7.59 -11.66
CA GLN A 113 5.16 -8.07 -10.28
C GLN A 113 3.99 -7.50 -9.47
N PHE A 114 3.07 -6.81 -10.12
CA PHE A 114 1.96 -6.14 -9.49
C PHE A 114 0.67 -6.97 -9.63
N ASP A 115 0.01 -7.26 -8.51
CA ASP A 115 -1.24 -8.04 -8.49
C ASP A 115 -2.42 -7.32 -9.13
N GLY A 116 -2.45 -5.99 -9.05
CA GLY A 116 -3.52 -5.17 -9.56
C GLY A 116 -4.88 -5.43 -8.91
N LEU A 117 -4.89 -5.91 -7.67
CA LEU A 117 -6.09 -6.32 -6.96
C LEU A 117 -6.63 -5.19 -6.09
N ILE A 118 -7.86 -4.74 -6.40
CA ILE A 118 -8.67 -3.87 -5.56
C ILE A 118 -9.64 -4.78 -4.81
N LEU A 119 -9.51 -4.86 -3.50
CA LEU A 119 -10.32 -5.76 -2.67
C LEU A 119 -11.22 -4.95 -1.73
N ARG A 120 -12.54 -5.14 -1.84
CA ARG A 120 -13.48 -4.82 -0.77
C ARG A 120 -13.66 -6.05 0.10
N SER A 121 -13.51 -5.89 1.40
CA SER A 121 -13.63 -6.99 2.36
C SER A 121 -14.08 -6.50 3.74
N ALA A 122 -14.53 -7.43 4.58
CA ALA A 122 -14.86 -7.20 5.99
C ALA A 122 -14.47 -8.43 6.83
N PHE A 123 -13.22 -8.94 6.65
CA PHE A 123 -12.77 -10.23 7.19
C PHE A 123 -12.96 -10.35 8.70
N ASN A 124 -12.86 -9.25 9.43
CA ASN A 124 -13.04 -9.17 10.87
C ASN A 124 -14.17 -8.19 11.27
N GLY A 125 -15.15 -7.98 10.38
CA GLY A 125 -16.34 -7.18 10.62
C GLY A 125 -16.23 -5.71 10.20
N THR A 126 -15.03 -5.16 10.03
CA THR A 126 -14.83 -3.78 9.54
C THR A 126 -14.68 -3.79 8.03
N ALA A 127 -15.56 -3.08 7.32
CA ALA A 127 -15.48 -2.98 5.87
C ALA A 127 -14.28 -2.13 5.43
N THR A 128 -13.53 -2.65 4.45
CA THR A 128 -12.33 -2.01 3.89
C THR A 128 -12.38 -2.00 2.36
N VAL A 129 -11.77 -0.99 1.74
CA VAL A 129 -11.41 -0.97 0.31
C VAL A 129 -9.92 -0.72 0.21
N VAL A 130 -9.19 -1.65 -0.39
CA VAL A 130 -7.73 -1.65 -0.39
C VAL A 130 -7.15 -1.99 -1.76
N MET A 131 -5.96 -1.46 -2.04
CA MET A 131 -5.05 -2.06 -3.02
C MET A 131 -4.32 -3.20 -2.33
N SER A 132 -4.62 -4.43 -2.75
CA SER A 132 -4.10 -5.64 -2.13
C SER A 132 -2.82 -6.12 -2.79
N ASP A 133 -1.95 -6.74 -2.02
CA ASP A 133 -0.71 -7.39 -2.47
C ASP A 133 -0.45 -8.64 -1.62
N CYS A 134 0.29 -9.60 -2.16
CA CYS A 134 0.51 -10.88 -1.48
C CYS A 134 -0.81 -11.53 -1.01
N ILE A 135 -1.84 -11.52 -1.89
CA ILE A 135 -3.19 -12.08 -1.72
C ILE A 135 -4.08 -11.22 -0.81
N TRP A 136 -3.69 -10.92 0.41
CA TRP A 136 -4.52 -10.25 1.42
C TRP A 136 -3.82 -9.10 2.16
N GLY A 137 -2.53 -8.89 1.91
CA GLY A 137 -1.81 -7.74 2.40
C GLY A 137 -2.35 -6.43 1.81
N VAL A 138 -1.99 -5.28 2.38
CA VAL A 138 -2.47 -3.95 1.98
C VAL A 138 -1.31 -3.05 1.63
N LEU A 139 -1.32 -2.49 0.42
CA LEU A 139 -0.41 -1.44 -0.02
C LEU A 139 -0.87 -0.07 0.45
N ASP A 140 -2.16 0.17 0.30
CA ASP A 140 -2.91 1.35 0.73
C ASP A 140 -4.41 1.03 0.77
N GLY A 141 -5.17 1.79 1.54
CA GLY A 141 -6.58 1.52 1.69
C GLY A 141 -7.30 2.49 2.62
N ILE A 142 -8.60 2.25 2.73
CA ILE A 142 -9.51 2.97 3.61
C ILE A 142 -10.50 2.01 4.23
N ASN A 143 -10.90 2.27 5.48
CA ASN A 143 -11.97 1.52 6.13
C ASN A 143 -13.27 2.33 6.28
N GLU A 144 -14.31 1.69 6.77
CA GLU A 144 -15.64 2.29 6.95
C GLU A 144 -15.69 3.42 7.99
N THR A 145 -14.72 3.51 8.90
CA THR A 145 -14.62 4.62 9.84
C THR A 145 -14.02 5.87 9.19
N GLY A 146 -13.43 5.72 8.00
CA GLY A 146 -12.71 6.76 7.28
C GLY A 146 -11.24 6.88 7.69
N LEU A 147 -10.64 5.83 8.27
CA LEU A 147 -9.20 5.75 8.43
C LEU A 147 -8.57 5.32 7.11
N ALA A 148 -7.71 6.15 6.53
CA ALA A 148 -6.93 5.87 5.33
C ALA A 148 -5.46 5.66 5.68
N VAL A 149 -4.82 4.69 5.01
CA VAL A 149 -3.42 4.34 5.20
C VAL A 149 -2.71 4.16 3.86
N SER A 150 -1.42 4.46 3.81
CA SER A 150 -0.56 4.08 2.69
C SER A 150 0.88 3.86 3.15
N LEU A 151 1.65 3.12 2.35
CA LEU A 151 3.06 2.85 2.60
C LEU A 151 3.95 3.44 1.51
N ALA A 152 5.18 3.79 1.91
CA ALA A 152 6.30 4.02 1.01
C ALA A 152 7.54 3.32 1.59
N TYR A 153 8.36 2.70 0.74
CA TYR A 153 9.65 2.16 1.19
C TYR A 153 10.50 3.26 1.82
N GLY A 154 11.11 2.99 2.96
CA GLY A 154 11.81 4.00 3.77
C GLY A 154 13.23 4.36 3.30
N GLY A 155 13.70 3.79 2.17
CA GLY A 155 15.04 4.07 1.63
C GLY A 155 16.18 3.49 2.48
N ARG A 156 15.91 2.50 3.33
CA ARG A 156 16.86 1.89 4.25
C ARG A 156 17.04 0.41 4.00
N GLN A 157 18.26 -0.09 4.08
CA GLN A 157 18.58 -1.49 3.83
C GLN A 157 18.45 -2.46 5.01
N PRO A 158 18.41 -2.07 6.31
CA PRO A 158 18.28 -3.06 7.36
C PRO A 158 17.06 -3.95 7.15
N VAL A 159 17.30 -5.25 7.14
CA VAL A 159 16.29 -6.30 7.14
C VAL A 159 16.36 -6.99 8.50
N GLY A 160 15.24 -7.16 9.16
CA GLY A 160 15.17 -7.78 10.49
C GLY A 160 14.04 -8.78 10.60
N SER A 161 13.88 -9.35 11.79
CA SER A 161 12.77 -10.23 12.07
C SER A 161 11.51 -9.44 12.33
N GLY A 162 10.47 -9.66 11.53
CA GLY A 162 9.21 -8.93 11.65
C GLY A 162 8.23 -9.26 10.53
N PHE A 163 7.08 -8.63 10.57
CA PHE A 163 6.05 -8.76 9.55
C PHE A 163 6.32 -7.86 8.35
N ALA A 164 5.88 -8.29 7.17
CA ALA A 164 5.70 -7.38 6.05
C ALA A 164 4.73 -6.26 6.46
N ILE A 165 5.05 -5.04 6.09
CA ILE A 165 4.18 -3.89 6.42
C ILE A 165 2.75 -4.08 5.89
N THR A 166 2.58 -4.83 4.81
CA THR A 166 1.28 -5.06 4.16
C THR A 166 0.28 -5.77 5.04
N VAL A 167 0.68 -6.75 5.86
CA VAL A 167 -0.23 -7.38 6.83
C VAL A 167 -0.48 -6.50 8.04
N VAL A 168 0.46 -5.65 8.41
CA VAL A 168 0.27 -4.69 9.51
C VAL A 168 -0.73 -3.60 9.11
N LEU A 169 -0.69 -3.12 7.85
CA LEU A 169 -1.71 -2.21 7.33
C LEU A 169 -3.09 -2.88 7.22
N ARG A 170 -3.14 -4.19 6.88
CA ARG A 170 -4.38 -4.97 6.96
C ARG A 170 -4.95 -4.94 8.36
N TYR A 171 -4.15 -5.27 9.37
CA TYR A 171 -4.55 -5.21 10.77
C TYR A 171 -5.07 -3.82 11.17
N ILE A 172 -4.34 -2.76 10.80
CA ILE A 172 -4.74 -1.38 11.11
C ILE A 172 -6.12 -1.06 10.53
N LEU A 173 -6.36 -1.38 9.25
CA LEU A 173 -7.65 -1.06 8.63
C LEU A 173 -8.82 -1.88 9.19
N GLU A 174 -8.56 -3.08 9.71
CA GLU A 174 -9.62 -3.92 10.25
C GLU A 174 -9.92 -3.69 11.74
N PHE A 175 -8.94 -3.15 12.51
CA PHE A 175 -9.08 -3.04 13.96
C PHE A 175 -8.88 -1.63 14.52
N CYS A 176 -8.53 -0.64 13.69
CA CYS A 176 -8.35 0.74 14.11
C CYS A 176 -9.39 1.66 13.46
N GLY A 177 -9.96 2.56 14.24
CA GLY A 177 -10.91 3.58 13.75
C GLY A 177 -10.28 4.97 13.61
N GLU A 178 -9.08 5.19 14.19
CA GLU A 178 -8.44 6.49 14.21
C GLU A 178 -6.89 6.41 14.19
N VAL A 179 -6.26 7.55 13.87
CA VAL A 179 -4.80 7.64 13.71
C VAL A 179 -4.04 7.22 14.98
N ALA A 180 -4.52 7.57 16.17
CA ALA A 180 -3.84 7.23 17.42
C ALA A 180 -3.75 5.71 17.64
N GLU A 181 -4.79 4.96 17.31
CA GLU A 181 -4.82 3.50 17.40
C GLU A 181 -3.84 2.87 16.38
N ALA A 182 -3.85 3.36 15.14
CA ALA A 182 -2.92 2.92 14.10
C ALA A 182 -1.45 3.16 14.48
N VAL A 183 -1.14 4.31 15.07
CA VAL A 183 0.19 4.62 15.60
C VAL A 183 0.60 3.64 16.70
N ALA A 184 -0.32 3.27 17.60
CA ALA A 184 -0.05 2.30 18.67
C ALA A 184 0.30 0.92 18.09
N VAL A 185 -0.40 0.48 17.02
CA VAL A 185 -0.07 -0.76 16.30
C VAL A 185 1.33 -0.69 15.69
N LEU A 186 1.67 0.39 14.96
CA LEU A 186 2.99 0.56 14.32
C LEU A 186 4.15 0.64 15.33
N ARG A 187 3.89 1.02 16.58
CA ARG A 187 4.90 1.04 17.64
C ARG A 187 5.16 -0.33 18.26
N ARG A 188 4.15 -1.23 18.27
CA ARG A 188 4.25 -2.53 18.96
C ARG A 188 4.60 -3.69 18.06
N VAL A 189 4.20 -3.65 16.78
CA VAL A 189 4.38 -4.77 15.86
C VAL A 189 5.76 -4.71 15.21
N PRO A 190 6.58 -5.77 15.29
CA PRO A 190 7.88 -5.81 14.65
C PRO A 190 7.74 -5.81 13.13
N ILE A 191 8.51 -4.95 12.46
CA ILE A 191 8.50 -4.76 11.01
C ILE A 191 9.78 -5.33 10.39
N HIS A 192 9.63 -6.02 9.26
CA HIS A 192 10.72 -6.72 8.57
C HIS A 192 11.67 -5.77 7.82
N VAL A 193 11.15 -4.70 7.20
CA VAL A 193 11.89 -3.72 6.38
C VAL A 193 11.42 -2.31 6.72
N GLY A 194 12.26 -1.30 6.51
CA GLY A 194 11.93 0.10 6.80
C GLY A 194 10.88 0.68 5.85
N TYR A 195 9.81 1.27 6.40
CA TYR A 195 8.73 1.94 5.64
C TYR A 195 8.32 3.27 6.28
N ASN A 196 7.80 4.15 5.41
CA ASN A 196 7.09 5.37 5.81
C ASN A 196 5.60 5.09 5.64
N VAL A 197 4.85 5.14 6.73
CA VAL A 197 3.39 4.92 6.72
C VAL A 197 2.70 6.26 6.91
N ALA A 198 1.88 6.66 5.94
CA ALA A 198 0.99 7.82 6.05
C ALA A 198 -0.37 7.37 6.57
N LEU A 199 -0.88 8.10 7.57
CA LEU A 199 -2.14 7.84 8.25
C LEU A 199 -3.00 9.11 8.22
N LEU A 200 -4.29 8.96 7.91
CA LEU A 200 -5.24 10.07 7.90
C LEU A 200 -6.63 9.57 8.27
N ASP A 201 -7.32 10.26 9.20
CA ASP A 201 -8.72 9.95 9.50
C ASP A 201 -9.69 11.05 9.02
N ARG A 202 -10.99 10.77 9.08
CA ARG A 202 -12.07 11.68 8.64
C ARG A 202 -12.11 13.02 9.39
N ARG A 203 -11.46 13.11 10.55
CA ARG A 203 -11.36 14.35 11.34
C ARG A 203 -10.14 15.19 10.97
N GLY A 204 -9.33 14.73 9.99
CA GLY A 204 -8.08 15.37 9.60
C GLY A 204 -6.91 15.13 10.56
N ARG A 205 -7.05 14.24 11.58
CA ARG A 205 -5.91 13.80 12.36
C ARG A 205 -5.02 12.95 11.47
N HIS A 206 -3.74 13.16 11.53
CA HIS A 206 -2.79 12.55 10.62
C HIS A 206 -1.44 12.28 11.30
N ALA A 207 -0.66 11.40 10.71
CA ALA A 207 0.73 11.15 11.06
C ALA A 207 1.47 10.51 9.90
N THR A 208 2.75 10.80 9.75
CA THR A 208 3.70 9.98 9.00
C THR A 208 4.55 9.22 10.01
N VAL A 209 4.49 7.88 9.95
CA VAL A 209 5.20 7.02 10.90
C VAL A 209 6.34 6.31 10.18
N PHE A 210 7.57 6.57 10.62
CA PHE A 210 8.76 5.87 10.14
C PHE A 210 8.99 4.62 10.97
N VAL A 211 8.84 3.47 10.35
CA VAL A 211 9.07 2.16 10.96
C VAL A 211 10.29 1.49 10.35
N ALA A 212 11.05 0.75 11.14
CA ALA A 212 12.21 0.00 10.69
C ALA A 212 12.53 -1.11 11.71
N PRO A 213 13.21 -2.22 11.28
CA PRO A 213 13.52 -3.33 12.19
C PRO A 213 14.60 -3.01 13.22
N ASP A 214 15.43 -1.99 12.98
CA ASP A 214 16.63 -1.63 13.74
C ASP A 214 16.42 -0.46 14.71
N ARG A 215 15.22 0.12 14.78
CA ARG A 215 14.90 1.26 15.63
C ARG A 215 13.41 1.33 16.00
N PRO A 216 13.07 2.03 17.10
CA PRO A 216 11.67 2.33 17.42
C PRO A 216 10.97 3.14 16.33
N ALA A 217 9.65 2.94 16.20
CA ALA A 217 8.82 3.74 15.29
C ALA A 217 8.87 5.23 15.69
N ARG A 218 9.11 6.10 14.69
CA ARG A 218 9.15 7.54 14.86
C ARG A 218 7.93 8.17 14.19
N VAL A 219 7.20 8.97 14.95
CA VAL A 219 5.98 9.64 14.49
C VAL A 219 6.30 11.10 14.20
N GLU A 220 5.96 11.52 12.98
CA GLU A 220 6.22 12.87 12.48
C GLU A 220 4.93 13.50 11.93
N PRO A 221 4.74 14.82 12.08
CA PRO A 221 3.59 15.53 11.50
C PRO A 221 3.80 15.88 10.01
N TRP A 222 4.64 15.14 9.31
CA TRP A 222 4.97 15.46 7.92
C TRP A 222 3.80 15.18 7.00
N LEU A 223 3.51 16.13 6.12
CA LEU A 223 2.43 16.03 5.14
C LEU A 223 2.87 15.36 3.84
N VAL A 224 4.18 15.25 3.60
CA VAL A 224 4.74 14.64 2.39
C VAL A 224 5.83 13.66 2.80
N SER A 225 5.84 12.49 2.18
CA SER A 225 6.95 11.54 2.29
C SER A 225 7.11 10.73 1.00
N ALA A 226 8.37 10.40 0.69
CA ALA A 226 8.72 9.51 -0.40
C ALA A 226 9.61 8.38 0.13
N ASN A 227 10.63 7.96 -0.62
CA ASN A 227 11.44 6.80 -0.26
C ASN A 227 12.69 7.20 0.52
N ARG A 228 12.53 7.94 1.60
CA ARG A 228 13.62 8.27 2.52
C ARG A 228 13.12 8.52 3.94
N GLN A 229 13.95 8.19 4.93
CA GLN A 229 13.72 8.50 6.34
C GLN A 229 14.79 9.52 6.79
N ALA A 230 14.56 10.81 6.56
CA ALA A 230 15.49 11.89 6.86
C ALA A 230 16.91 11.71 6.23
N ALA A 231 17.98 12.05 6.98
CA ALA A 231 19.35 12.02 6.48
C ALA A 231 19.94 10.62 6.23
N ASP A 232 19.22 9.56 6.55
CA ASP A 232 19.71 8.17 6.48
C ASP A 232 19.49 7.51 5.10
N ALA A 233 18.91 8.22 4.14
CA ALA A 233 18.68 7.68 2.79
C ALA A 233 20.00 7.58 2.01
N ARG A 234 20.24 6.46 1.34
CA ARG A 234 21.38 6.32 0.43
C ARG A 234 21.08 7.02 -0.90
N PRO A 235 21.90 7.98 -1.33
CA PRO A 235 21.65 8.72 -2.58
C PRO A 235 21.66 7.84 -3.82
N ASP A 236 22.37 6.71 -3.78
CA ASP A 236 22.66 5.87 -4.96
C ASP A 236 21.63 4.75 -5.20
N ASP A 237 20.63 4.57 -4.32
CA ASP A 237 19.56 3.59 -4.54
C ASP A 237 18.54 4.16 -5.55
N PRO A 238 18.32 3.50 -6.72
CA PRO A 238 17.35 3.98 -7.71
C PRO A 238 15.93 4.16 -7.18
N SER A 239 15.51 3.39 -6.16
CA SER A 239 14.20 3.53 -5.53
C SER A 239 14.10 4.79 -4.67
N VAL A 240 15.23 5.27 -4.17
CA VAL A 240 15.37 6.48 -3.36
C VAL A 240 15.68 7.70 -4.21
N GLN A 241 16.20 7.47 -5.42
CA GLN A 241 16.57 8.52 -6.37
C GLN A 241 15.39 9.48 -6.56
N ASP A 242 15.68 10.77 -6.57
CA ASP A 242 14.70 11.86 -6.72
C ASP A 242 13.67 12.01 -5.59
N SER A 243 13.78 11.21 -4.49
CA SER A 243 12.83 11.33 -3.38
C SER A 243 12.75 12.74 -2.81
N ALA A 244 13.90 13.41 -2.62
CA ALA A 244 13.94 14.78 -2.13
C ALA A 244 13.31 15.78 -3.13
N LEU A 245 13.53 15.58 -4.43
CA LEU A 245 12.91 16.39 -5.48
C LEU A 245 11.39 16.20 -5.51
N ARG A 246 10.91 14.95 -5.48
CA ARG A 246 9.48 14.63 -5.46
C ARG A 246 8.78 15.23 -4.23
N GLU A 247 9.41 15.10 -3.06
CA GLU A 247 8.90 15.71 -1.82
C GLU A 247 8.85 17.24 -1.92
N ALA A 248 9.89 17.89 -2.46
CA ALA A 248 9.94 19.34 -2.62
C ALA A 248 8.84 19.85 -3.58
N VAL A 249 8.60 19.16 -4.70
CA VAL A 249 7.55 19.51 -5.67
C VAL A 249 6.16 19.39 -5.04
N VAL A 250 5.89 18.28 -4.34
CA VAL A 250 4.59 18.07 -3.68
C VAL A 250 4.41 19.04 -2.51
N GLN A 251 5.45 19.31 -1.72
CA GLN A 251 5.41 20.28 -0.63
C GLN A 251 5.13 21.70 -1.12
N ALA A 252 5.74 22.10 -2.24
CA ALA A 252 5.46 23.41 -2.85
C ALA A 252 3.98 23.53 -3.25
N ARG A 253 3.39 22.45 -3.81
CA ARG A 253 1.97 22.41 -4.15
C ARG A 253 1.07 22.51 -2.91
N LEU A 254 1.39 21.79 -1.84
CA LEU A 254 0.65 21.86 -0.57
C LEU A 254 0.71 23.23 0.10
N SER A 255 1.81 23.95 -0.08
CA SER A 255 2.04 25.27 0.51
C SER A 255 1.45 26.42 -0.29
N ASP A 256 0.96 26.19 -1.50
CA ASP A 256 0.34 27.19 -2.35
C ASP A 256 -1.13 27.41 -1.92
N PRO A 257 -1.49 28.60 -1.39
CA PRO A 257 -2.85 28.90 -0.92
C PRO A 257 -3.92 28.86 -2.02
N GLY A 258 -3.49 29.01 -3.29
CA GLY A 258 -4.36 28.94 -4.46
C GLY A 258 -4.64 27.53 -4.94
N SER A 259 -3.91 26.53 -4.40
CA SER A 259 -4.07 25.13 -4.81
C SER A 259 -5.26 24.46 -4.14
N GLY A 260 -5.97 23.64 -4.93
CA GLY A 260 -6.99 22.71 -4.46
C GLY A 260 -6.49 21.25 -4.50
N LEU A 261 -7.33 20.32 -4.03
CA LEU A 261 -7.05 18.89 -4.08
C LEU A 261 -6.82 18.40 -5.52
N GLY A 262 -7.56 18.99 -6.49
CA GLY A 262 -7.40 18.65 -7.90
C GLY A 262 -5.99 18.90 -8.41
N GLU A 263 -5.43 20.08 -8.14
CA GLU A 263 -4.07 20.45 -8.55
C GLU A 263 -3.02 19.58 -7.85
N LEU A 264 -3.26 19.19 -6.58
CA LEU A 264 -2.40 18.24 -5.90
C LEU A 264 -2.40 16.89 -6.63
N VAL A 265 -3.57 16.33 -6.95
CA VAL A 265 -3.67 15.06 -7.68
C VAL A 265 -3.00 15.16 -9.07
N GLU A 266 -3.18 16.26 -9.79
CA GLU A 266 -2.50 16.49 -11.07
C GLU A 266 -0.97 16.55 -10.93
N THR A 267 -0.45 17.06 -9.80
CA THR A 267 1.00 17.00 -9.49
C THR A 267 1.49 15.55 -9.41
N PHE A 268 0.68 14.64 -8.87
CA PHE A 268 1.00 13.20 -8.80
C PHE A 268 0.94 12.49 -10.15
N LEU A 269 0.30 13.07 -11.16
CA LEU A 269 0.22 12.56 -12.54
C LEU A 269 1.27 13.20 -13.46
N THR A 270 2.13 14.07 -12.93
CA THR A 270 3.13 14.83 -13.68
C THR A 270 4.56 14.53 -13.19
N GLU A 271 5.52 14.44 -14.10
CA GLU A 271 6.94 14.32 -13.72
C GLU A 271 7.41 15.56 -12.92
N PRO A 272 8.28 15.39 -11.93
CA PRO A 272 9.03 14.19 -11.56
C PRO A 272 8.28 13.25 -10.57
N VAL A 273 7.09 13.60 -10.09
CA VAL A 273 6.34 12.80 -9.11
C VAL A 273 5.76 11.55 -9.77
N TRP A 274 5.22 11.66 -10.97
CA TRP A 274 4.88 10.53 -11.82
C TRP A 274 6.14 9.99 -12.52
N ARG A 275 6.29 8.68 -12.58
CA ARG A 275 7.41 8.00 -13.23
C ARG A 275 6.91 7.10 -14.35
N ASP A 276 7.46 7.24 -15.55
CA ASP A 276 7.07 6.45 -16.73
C ASP A 276 7.50 4.98 -16.58
N PRO A 277 6.56 4.02 -16.49
CA PRO A 277 6.90 2.60 -16.41
C PRO A 277 7.66 2.07 -17.63
N ASN A 278 7.57 2.74 -18.80
CA ASN A 278 8.26 2.33 -20.01
C ASN A 278 9.75 2.63 -20.00
N ARG A 279 10.22 3.60 -19.21
CA ARG A 279 11.62 4.03 -19.25
C ARG A 279 12.59 3.04 -18.60
N HIS A 280 12.19 2.41 -17.49
CA HIS A 280 13.08 1.55 -16.70
C HIS A 280 12.47 0.20 -16.32
N GLY A 281 11.33 -0.18 -16.92
CA GLY A 281 10.59 -1.39 -16.55
C GLY A 281 9.92 -1.30 -15.19
N TRP A 282 9.92 -0.12 -14.58
CA TRP A 282 9.25 0.22 -13.34
C TRP A 282 8.89 1.73 -13.28
N GLY A 283 7.75 2.03 -12.69
CA GLY A 283 7.26 3.40 -12.57
C GLY A 283 5.89 3.43 -11.92
N THR A 284 5.20 4.57 -12.05
CA THR A 284 3.90 4.80 -11.41
C THR A 284 2.81 3.97 -12.09
N LEU A 285 2.30 2.98 -11.37
CA LEU A 285 1.22 2.09 -11.86
C LEU A 285 -0.16 2.68 -11.59
N TYR A 286 -0.32 3.44 -10.51
CA TYR A 286 -1.55 4.18 -10.21
C TYR A 286 -1.26 5.34 -9.25
N THR A 287 -2.14 6.33 -9.31
CA THR A 287 -2.30 7.35 -8.27
C THR A 287 -3.59 7.06 -7.52
N ALA A 288 -3.51 6.88 -6.21
CA ALA A 288 -4.67 6.72 -5.33
C ALA A 288 -4.96 8.02 -4.59
N CYS A 289 -6.22 8.43 -4.55
CA CYS A 289 -6.72 9.52 -3.73
C CYS A 289 -7.81 8.96 -2.81
N TYR A 290 -7.49 8.82 -1.52
CA TYR A 290 -8.43 8.40 -0.49
C TYR A 290 -9.13 9.61 0.11
N LEU A 291 -10.45 9.53 0.22
CA LEU A 291 -11.33 10.58 0.73
C LEU A 291 -12.01 10.08 2.03
N PRO A 292 -11.42 10.32 3.20
CA PRO A 292 -11.90 9.81 4.49
C PRO A 292 -13.36 10.11 4.80
N ALA A 293 -13.84 11.32 4.50
CA ALA A 293 -15.22 11.72 4.75
C ALA A 293 -16.23 10.96 3.88
N GLU A 294 -15.84 10.64 2.63
CA GLU A 294 -16.65 9.90 1.66
C GLU A 294 -16.48 8.39 1.80
N ARG A 295 -15.45 7.93 2.50
CA ARG A 295 -15.04 6.53 2.58
C ARG A 295 -14.84 5.94 1.18
N ALA A 296 -14.14 6.70 0.35
CA ALA A 296 -13.96 6.43 -1.07
C ALA A 296 -12.49 6.48 -1.48
N LEU A 297 -12.19 5.75 -2.55
CA LEU A 297 -10.94 5.71 -3.26
C LEU A 297 -11.20 6.18 -4.70
N ARG A 298 -10.41 7.15 -5.18
CA ARG A 298 -10.31 7.51 -6.59
C ARG A 298 -8.95 7.04 -7.10
N LEU A 299 -8.95 6.00 -7.91
CA LEU A 299 -7.76 5.60 -8.68
C LEU A 299 -7.68 6.46 -9.93
N ARG A 300 -6.51 7.07 -10.15
CA ARG A 300 -6.25 7.97 -11.26
C ARG A 300 -5.09 7.48 -12.10
N TRP A 301 -5.25 7.65 -13.39
CA TRP A 301 -4.22 7.53 -14.42
C TRP A 301 -4.26 8.78 -15.30
N ARG A 302 -3.26 8.97 -16.13
CA ARG A 302 -3.19 10.15 -17.03
C ARG A 302 -4.40 10.28 -17.94
N ASP A 303 -5.01 9.16 -18.32
CA ASP A 303 -6.12 9.05 -19.27
C ASP A 303 -7.43 8.53 -18.66
N GLY A 304 -7.48 8.31 -17.35
CA GLY A 304 -8.66 7.71 -16.74
C GLY A 304 -8.77 7.82 -15.23
N GLU A 305 -9.94 7.45 -14.75
CA GLU A 305 -10.27 7.37 -13.33
C GLU A 305 -11.17 6.15 -13.07
N TRP A 306 -10.98 5.53 -11.89
CA TRP A 306 -11.91 4.53 -11.37
C TRP A 306 -12.22 4.83 -9.90
N VAL A 307 -13.50 5.09 -9.63
CA VAL A 307 -13.96 5.40 -8.27
C VAL A 307 -14.46 4.11 -7.61
N GLN A 308 -14.03 3.89 -6.38
CA GLN A 308 -14.44 2.80 -5.51
C GLN A 308 -14.80 3.35 -4.12
N GLY A 309 -15.70 2.70 -3.41
CA GLY A 309 -16.08 3.16 -2.07
C GLY A 309 -16.66 2.02 -1.23
N ILE A 310 -16.68 2.21 0.09
CA ILE A 310 -17.25 1.23 1.02
C ILE A 310 -18.73 0.97 0.67
N GLY A 311 -19.51 2.01 0.38
CA GLY A 311 -20.94 1.91 0.04
C GLY A 311 -21.27 1.86 -1.44
N GLY A 312 -20.28 1.97 -2.33
CA GLY A 312 -20.49 2.03 -3.77
C GLY A 312 -19.39 1.30 -4.55
N PHE A 313 -19.01 0.13 -4.07
CA PHE A 313 -17.97 -0.68 -4.71
C PHE A 313 -18.47 -1.31 -6.01
N GLN A 314 -17.65 -1.20 -7.06
CA GLN A 314 -17.94 -1.73 -8.39
C GLN A 314 -16.95 -2.86 -8.72
N THR A 315 -17.43 -4.09 -8.77
CA THR A 315 -16.64 -5.24 -9.23
C THR A 315 -16.38 -5.14 -10.74
N GLY A 316 -15.25 -5.65 -11.18
CA GLY A 316 -14.89 -5.67 -12.61
C GLY A 316 -13.40 -5.64 -12.85
N GLU A 317 -13.05 -5.45 -14.12
CA GLU A 317 -11.65 -5.36 -14.56
C GLU A 317 -11.44 -4.12 -15.43
N ARG A 318 -10.22 -3.56 -15.34
CA ARG A 318 -9.73 -2.51 -16.24
C ARG A 318 -8.31 -2.82 -16.68
N ILE A 319 -8.03 -2.59 -17.96
CA ILE A 319 -6.67 -2.61 -18.50
C ILE A 319 -6.26 -1.16 -18.69
N VAL A 320 -5.14 -0.79 -18.06
CA VAL A 320 -4.51 0.52 -18.19
C VAL A 320 -3.28 0.37 -19.06
N SER A 321 -3.25 1.09 -20.19
CA SER A 321 -2.14 1.04 -21.14
C SER A 321 -1.22 2.23 -20.94
N PHE A 322 0.01 1.98 -20.53
CA PHE A 322 1.06 2.99 -20.43
C PHE A 322 1.78 3.09 -21.77
N ARG A 323 1.53 4.19 -22.50
CA ARG A 323 2.20 4.47 -23.79
C ARG A 323 3.39 5.38 -23.54
N ALA A 324 4.53 5.07 -24.17
CA ALA A 324 5.65 6.00 -24.22
C ALA A 324 5.19 7.29 -24.95
N ASP A 325 5.55 8.45 -24.41
CA ASP A 325 5.31 9.76 -25.01
C ASP A 325 3.86 10.27 -25.11
N GLN A 326 2.93 9.78 -24.30
CA GLN A 326 1.62 10.42 -24.20
C GLN A 326 1.71 11.68 -23.32
N PRO A 327 1.42 12.88 -23.87
CA PRO A 327 1.28 14.07 -23.05
C PRO A 327 0.10 13.90 -22.08
N HIS A 328 0.28 14.35 -20.85
CA HIS A 328 -0.79 14.42 -19.87
C HIS A 328 -1.85 15.42 -20.33
N ALA A 329 -3.08 14.98 -20.53
CA ALA A 329 -4.22 15.87 -20.76
C ALA A 329 -4.87 16.21 -19.42
N PRO A 330 -4.76 17.45 -18.93
CA PRO A 330 -5.43 17.85 -17.70
C PRO A 330 -6.95 17.71 -17.85
N ARG A 331 -7.59 16.96 -16.96
CA ARG A 331 -9.06 16.88 -16.89
C ARG A 331 -9.62 17.80 -15.84
N ALA A 332 -10.75 18.41 -16.20
CA ALA A 332 -11.48 19.37 -15.42
C ALA A 332 -12.05 18.77 -14.12
N GLN A 333 -11.84 19.52 -13.06
CA GLN A 333 -12.64 19.76 -11.87
C GLN A 333 -13.06 18.57 -11.00
N PHE A 334 -12.34 18.46 -9.87
CA PHE A 334 -12.95 17.98 -8.62
C PHE A 334 -13.98 19.04 -8.18
N GLN A 335 -15.28 18.76 -8.35
CA GLN A 335 -16.36 19.45 -7.64
C GLN A 335 -16.62 18.74 -6.33
#